data_63a37ff1761c8404ba831563475d2080
#
_entry.id   63a37ff1761c8404ba831563475d2080
#
_cell.length_a   1.000
_cell.length_b   1.000
_cell.length_c   1.000
_cell.angle_alpha   90.00
_cell.angle_beta   90.00
_cell.angle_gamma   90.00
#
_symmetry.space_group_name_H-M   'P 1'
#
loop_
_entity.id
_entity.type
_entity.pdbx_description
1 polymer ?
#
loop_
_entity_poly.entity_id
_entity_poly.type
_entity_poly.pdbx_seq_one_letter_code
_entity_poly.pdbx_strand_id
1 'polypeptide(L)' 'IETLPEEFQEAIRNKKAVVGMDREMVLAALGRPNHKVRETRNSVEEEDWIYGYPPLVTFVTFVGDQVVRVKEFK' A
#
# COMPACT_ATOMS: atom_id res chain seq x y z
N ILE A 1 -17.66 -4.65 13.94
CA ILE A 1 -16.78 -4.39 12.81
C ILE A 1 -17.15 -3.09 12.15
N GLU A 2 -16.15 -2.32 11.92
CA GLU A 2 -16.35 -1.05 11.28
C GLU A 2 -16.60 -1.20 9.80
N THR A 3 -17.52 -0.39 9.30
CA THR A 3 -17.79 -0.37 7.87
C THR A 3 -16.76 0.51 7.18
N LEU A 4 -16.02 -0.06 6.28
CA LEU A 4 -15.04 0.70 5.51
C LEU A 4 -15.75 1.60 4.50
N PRO A 5 -15.16 2.74 4.16
CA PRO A 5 -15.67 3.55 3.06
C PRO A 5 -15.80 2.71 1.79
N GLU A 6 -16.81 3.03 1.01
CA GLU A 6 -17.09 2.27 -0.20
C GLU A 6 -15.91 2.23 -1.16
N GLU A 7 -15.20 3.34 -1.29
CA GLU A 7 -14.03 3.39 -2.17
C GLU A 7 -12.94 2.43 -1.73
N PHE A 8 -12.78 2.23 -0.41
CA PHE A 8 -11.81 1.26 0.08
C PHE A 8 -12.28 -0.16 -0.16
N GLN A 9 -13.57 -0.40 0.00
CA GLN A 9 -14.12 -1.73 -0.28
C GLN A 9 -13.94 -2.10 -1.74
N GLU A 10 -14.19 -1.16 -2.63
CA GLU A 10 -13.97 -1.39 -4.06
C GLU A 10 -12.49 -1.63 -4.37
N ALA A 11 -11.62 -0.86 -3.76
CA ALA A 11 -10.18 -1.03 -3.99
C ALA A 11 -9.73 -2.42 -3.55
N ILE A 12 -10.20 -2.88 -2.39
CA ILE A 12 -9.85 -4.21 -1.89
C ILE A 12 -10.39 -5.28 -2.84
N ARG A 13 -11.61 -5.10 -3.30
CA ARG A 13 -12.23 -6.06 -4.22
C ARG A 13 -11.48 -6.13 -5.55
N ASN A 14 -10.96 -5.01 -6.00
CA ASN A 14 -10.21 -4.92 -7.25
C ASN A 14 -8.71 -5.17 -7.05
N LYS A 15 -8.29 -5.50 -5.84
CA LYS A 15 -6.90 -5.76 -5.50
C LYS A 15 -6.01 -4.57 -5.82
N LYS A 16 -6.41 -3.41 -5.32
CA LYS A 16 -5.66 -2.17 -5.51
C LYS A 16 -5.44 -1.49 -4.17
N ALA A 17 -4.33 -0.77 -4.05
CA ALA A 17 -4.07 0.07 -2.91
C ALA A 17 -4.41 1.51 -3.26
N VAL A 18 -4.94 2.26 -2.29
CA VAL A 18 -5.24 3.66 -2.46
C VAL A 18 -4.72 4.44 -1.27
N VAL A 19 -4.49 5.72 -1.49
CA VAL A 19 -4.03 6.61 -0.42
C VAL A 19 -5.07 6.66 0.70
N GLY A 20 -4.61 6.55 1.93
CA GLY A 20 -5.48 6.55 3.09
C GLY A 20 -5.71 5.18 3.71
N MET A 21 -5.36 4.12 3.00
CA MET A 21 -5.45 2.77 3.54
C MET A 21 -4.41 2.55 4.62
N ASP A 22 -4.70 1.64 5.55
CA ASP A 22 -3.68 1.21 6.50
C ASP A 22 -3.05 -0.09 6.01
N ARG A 23 -2.11 -0.61 6.80
CA ARG A 23 -1.39 -1.82 6.41
C ARG A 23 -2.30 -3.01 6.24
N GLU A 24 -3.27 -3.15 7.13
CA GLU A 24 -4.19 -4.28 7.07
C GLU A 24 -5.04 -4.24 5.82
N MET A 25 -5.49 -3.06 5.43
CA MET A 25 -6.28 -2.91 4.21
C MET A 25 -5.46 -3.29 2.98
N VAL A 26 -4.21 -2.87 2.93
CA VAL A 26 -3.34 -3.20 1.81
C VAL A 26 -3.07 -4.69 1.78
N LEU A 27 -2.86 -5.31 2.94
CA LEU A 27 -2.67 -6.76 3.01
C LEU A 27 -3.92 -7.50 2.55
N ALA A 28 -5.10 -6.97 2.89
CA ALA A 28 -6.35 -7.57 2.45
C ALA A 28 -6.54 -7.42 0.93
N ALA A 29 -6.09 -6.30 0.38
CA ALA A 29 -6.26 -6.02 -1.04
C ALA A 29 -5.22 -6.73 -1.91
N LEU A 30 -3.96 -6.63 -1.52
CA LEU A 30 -2.85 -7.09 -2.35
C LEU A 30 -2.11 -8.29 -1.77
N GLY A 31 -2.31 -8.59 -0.50
CA GLY A 31 -1.58 -9.64 0.16
C GLY A 31 -0.21 -9.15 0.61
N ARG A 32 0.70 -10.08 0.81
CA ARG A 32 2.04 -9.74 1.27
C ARG A 32 2.88 -9.17 0.13
N PRO A 33 3.66 -8.13 0.40
CA PRO A 33 4.53 -7.57 -0.62
C PRO A 33 5.70 -8.51 -0.93
N ASN A 34 6.21 -8.42 -2.14
CA ASN A 34 7.40 -9.17 -2.52
C ASN A 34 8.62 -8.66 -1.77
N HIS A 35 8.69 -7.35 -1.61
CA HIS A 35 9.79 -6.70 -0.91
C HIS A 35 9.26 -5.57 -0.05
N LYS A 36 9.98 -5.30 1.02
CA LYS A 36 9.71 -4.16 1.89
C LYS A 36 11.01 -3.38 2.05
N VAL A 37 10.92 -2.07 1.86
CA VAL A 37 12.05 -1.18 2.08
C VAL A 37 11.64 -0.15 3.11
N ARG A 38 12.44 -0.02 4.14
CA ARG A 38 12.16 0.95 5.19
C ARG A 38 13.22 2.04 5.16
N GLU A 39 12.77 3.28 5.18
CA GLU A 39 13.65 4.42 5.23
C GLU A 39 13.21 5.38 6.32
N THR A 40 14.19 5.99 6.98
CA THR A 40 13.92 7.04 7.96
C THR A 40 14.48 8.32 7.39
N ARG A 41 13.63 9.32 7.26
CA ARG A 41 14.02 10.60 6.67
C ARG A 41 13.43 11.72 7.52
N ASN A 42 14.29 12.61 8.05
CA ASN A 42 13.87 13.73 8.88
C ASN A 42 12.98 13.27 10.05
N SER A 43 13.38 12.20 10.72
CA SER A 43 12.65 11.61 11.84
C SER A 43 11.30 11.02 11.46
N VAL A 44 11.05 10.86 10.17
CA VAL A 44 9.82 10.23 9.68
C VAL A 44 10.19 8.88 9.11
N GLU A 45 9.50 7.83 9.57
CA GLU A 45 9.71 6.50 9.04
C GLU A 45 8.79 6.27 7.86
N GLU A 46 9.39 5.92 6.73
CA GLU A 46 8.66 5.56 5.54
C GLU A 46 8.92 4.11 5.22
N GLU A 47 7.91 3.43 4.76
CA GLU A 47 8.04 2.04 4.36
C GLU A 47 7.44 1.86 2.98
N ASP A 48 8.23 1.34 2.06
CA ASP A 48 7.76 1.05 0.71
C ASP A 48 7.52 -0.44 0.57
N TRP A 49 6.33 -0.80 0.19
CA TRP A 49 5.98 -2.17 -0.12
C TRP A 49 5.96 -2.34 -1.62
N ILE A 50 6.72 -3.31 -2.10
CA ILE A 50 6.88 -3.52 -3.54
C ILE A 50 6.17 -4.80 -3.93
N TYR A 51 5.24 -4.67 -4.86
CA TYR A 51 4.46 -5.79 -5.37
C TYR A 51 4.75 -6.01 -6.85
N GLY A 52 4.78 -7.27 -7.24
CA GLY A 52 4.91 -7.64 -8.64
C GLY A 52 6.35 -7.79 -9.08
N TYR A 53 6.54 -8.02 -10.36
CA TYR A 53 7.85 -8.20 -10.96
C TYR A 53 8.00 -7.24 -12.12
N PRO A 54 9.23 -6.75 -12.37
CA PRO A 54 9.45 -5.89 -13.53
C PRO A 54 8.97 -6.56 -14.81
N PRO A 55 8.41 -5.80 -15.77
CA PRO A 55 8.23 -4.34 -15.72
C PRO A 55 6.99 -3.87 -14.94
N LEU A 56 6.12 -4.79 -14.51
CA LEU A 56 4.86 -4.42 -13.84
C LEU A 56 5.04 -4.43 -12.33
N VAL A 57 5.43 -3.31 -11.78
CA VAL A 57 5.70 -3.20 -10.35
C VAL A 57 4.82 -2.14 -9.73
N THR A 58 4.26 -2.43 -8.56
CA THR A 58 3.47 -1.49 -7.79
C THR A 58 4.19 -1.15 -6.50
N PHE A 59 4.39 0.13 -6.25
CA PHE A 59 5.01 0.61 -5.04
C PHE A 59 3.95 1.27 -4.17
N VAL A 60 3.87 0.86 -2.93
CA VAL A 60 2.96 1.44 -1.96
C VAL A 60 3.79 2.04 -0.84
N THR A 61 3.73 3.35 -0.68
CA THR A 61 4.51 4.04 0.33
C THR A 61 3.66 4.34 1.55
N PHE A 62 4.15 3.90 2.70
CA PHE A 62 3.49 4.15 3.98
C PHE A 62 4.29 5.14 4.80
N VAL A 63 3.59 6.02 5.48
CA VAL A 63 4.19 6.84 6.54
C VAL A 63 3.41 6.52 7.81
N GLY A 64 4.13 6.00 8.79
CA GLY A 64 3.48 5.44 9.96
C GLY A 64 2.67 4.21 9.54
N ASP A 65 1.36 4.26 9.73
CA ASP A 65 0.50 3.13 9.42
C ASP A 65 -0.44 3.38 8.24
N GLN A 66 -0.21 4.47 7.50
CA GLN A 66 -1.12 4.83 6.43
C GLN A 66 -0.40 5.00 5.10
N VAL A 67 -1.10 4.63 4.04
CA VAL A 67 -0.60 4.83 2.68
C VAL A 67 -0.65 6.30 2.34
N VAL A 68 0.48 6.84 1.90
CA VAL A 68 0.56 8.24 1.47
C VAL A 68 0.82 8.35 -0.03
N ARG A 69 1.25 7.27 -0.66
CA ARG A 69 1.56 7.28 -2.08
C ARG A 69 1.44 5.88 -2.65
N VAL A 70 0.91 5.80 -3.85
CA VAL A 70 0.87 4.56 -4.61
C VAL A 70 1.40 4.86 -6.00
N LYS A 71 2.38 4.09 -6.44
CA LYS A 71 2.92 4.20 -7.79
C LYS A 71 2.80 2.86 -8.50
N GLU A 72 2.34 2.91 -9.72
CA GLU A 72 2.27 1.72 -10.56
C GLU A 72 3.11 1.95 -11.80
N PHE A 73 3.96 0.98 -12.09
CA PHE A 73 4.80 1.02 -13.28
C PHE A 73 4.28 -0.02 -14.27
N LYS A 74 4.12 0.38 -15.49
CA LYS A 74 3.61 -0.50 -16.54
C LYS A 74 4.61 -0.63 -17.66
#